data_f694765381040f3c8f6d37d31709ef78
#
_entry.id   f694765381040f3c8f6d37d31709ef78
#
_cell.length_a   1.000
_cell.length_b   1.000
_cell.length_c   1.000
_cell.angle_alpha   90.00
_cell.angle_beta   90.00
_cell.angle_gamma   90.00
#
_symmetry.space_group_name_H-M   'P 1'
#
loop_
_entity.id
_entity.type
_entity.pdbx_description
1 polymer ?
#
loop_
_entity_poly.entity_id
_entity_poly.type
_entity_poly.pdbx_seq_one_letter_code
_entity_poly.pdbx_strand_id
1 'polypeptide(L)'
;QLADFRKPLTLAQNAGHRLMLVLAMAEERGLKQAQQLTEVDSSCLWVDLPDKDQIQTAEHHYINSTQANQYLGTSNHYVVYNAHRGFNASALCALSGTITGGGVLVLLTPATSHWHNNFDSQLQAYGQLAPSAHSYFIQWWQKQWQHHRAVYVLHNNEQEVEIALWQPLPKRPEGLQLLQATREQQHVITTLVTAYNQQSAMVFTIDAHRGRGKSACLGWLIKAIGNETIHGPVLVTAPSKRALGSMVQTAASQSINFHALDALLNIRPKAGLVIVDEAAAVPLSQLIKLVKHYGLVVLSS
;
A
#
# COMPACT_ATOMS: atom_id res chain seq x y z
N GLN A 1 6.21 -21.40 -18.12
CA GLN A 1 6.82 -20.35 -17.28
C GLN A 1 5.81 -19.81 -16.25
N LEU A 2 4.65 -19.22 -16.65
CA LEU A 2 3.60 -18.84 -15.69
C LEU A 2 2.98 -20.05 -14.98
N ALA A 3 2.94 -21.22 -15.62
CA ALA A 3 2.48 -22.46 -15.00
C ALA A 3 3.35 -22.86 -13.80
N ASP A 4 4.66 -22.65 -13.88
CA ASP A 4 5.60 -22.95 -12.79
C ASP A 4 5.43 -21.99 -11.62
N PHE A 5 5.03 -20.74 -11.88
CA PHE A 5 4.74 -19.74 -10.85
C PHE A 5 3.39 -19.99 -10.16
N ARG A 6 2.41 -20.66 -10.81
CA ARG A 6 1.07 -20.88 -10.24
C ARG A 6 1.10 -21.67 -8.92
N LYS A 7 1.95 -22.66 -8.81
CA LYS A 7 2.06 -23.48 -7.59
C LYS A 7 2.59 -22.67 -6.40
N PRO A 8 3.73 -21.96 -6.50
CA PRO A 8 4.19 -21.03 -5.46
C PRO A 8 3.16 -19.96 -5.13
N LEU A 9 2.47 -19.41 -6.13
CA LEU A 9 1.42 -18.41 -5.94
C LEU A 9 0.28 -18.94 -5.08
N THR A 10 -0.26 -20.11 -5.41
CA THR A 10 -1.36 -20.73 -4.63
C THR A 10 -0.93 -21.01 -3.19
N LEU A 11 0.29 -21.47 -2.96
CA LEU A 11 0.82 -21.70 -1.63
C LEU A 11 0.95 -20.39 -0.84
N ALA A 12 1.44 -19.33 -1.47
CA ALA A 12 1.56 -18.01 -0.85
C ALA A 12 0.19 -17.40 -0.54
N GLN A 13 -0.77 -17.53 -1.46
CA GLN A 13 -2.15 -17.08 -1.25
C GLN A 13 -2.80 -17.76 -0.05
N ASN A 14 -2.72 -19.09 0.03
CA ASN A 14 -3.25 -19.85 1.15
C ASN A 14 -2.61 -19.51 2.49
N ALA A 15 -1.33 -19.13 2.48
CA ALA A 15 -0.59 -18.71 3.65
C ALA A 15 -0.71 -17.20 3.96
N GLY A 16 -1.36 -16.42 3.10
CA GLY A 16 -1.49 -14.96 3.23
C GLY A 16 -0.18 -14.20 2.99
N HIS A 17 0.80 -14.80 2.28
CA HIS A 17 2.08 -14.17 1.97
C HIS A 17 2.03 -13.40 0.65
N ARG A 18 2.80 -12.32 0.58
CA ARG A 18 2.97 -11.50 -0.62
C ARG A 18 4.14 -12.02 -1.41
N LEU A 19 4.01 -12.03 -2.73
CA LEU A 19 5.09 -12.38 -3.65
C LEU A 19 5.45 -11.21 -4.56
N MET A 20 6.67 -11.23 -5.09
CA MET A 20 7.12 -10.38 -6.17
C MET A 20 7.46 -11.25 -7.37
N LEU A 21 6.84 -10.95 -8.51
CA LEU A 21 7.12 -11.58 -9.79
C LEU A 21 7.80 -10.55 -10.71
N VAL A 22 9.01 -10.80 -11.11
CA VAL A 22 9.74 -9.98 -12.08
C VAL A 22 9.64 -10.63 -13.45
N LEU A 23 9.09 -9.92 -14.42
CA LEU A 23 9.02 -10.32 -15.82
C LEU A 23 10.12 -9.57 -16.60
N ALA A 24 11.31 -10.15 -16.63
CA ALA A 24 12.51 -9.58 -17.27
C ALA A 24 12.55 -9.96 -18.74
N MET A 25 11.73 -9.30 -19.56
CA MET A 25 11.52 -9.63 -20.99
C MET A 25 11.06 -8.39 -21.77
N ALA A 26 10.80 -8.54 -23.08
CA ALA A 26 10.23 -7.46 -23.89
C ALA A 26 8.89 -6.98 -23.32
N GLU A 27 8.65 -5.64 -23.38
CA GLU A 27 7.50 -4.97 -22.76
C GLU A 27 6.17 -5.62 -23.15
N GLU A 28 5.92 -5.83 -24.44
CA GLU A 28 4.67 -6.44 -24.95
C GLU A 28 4.42 -7.85 -24.40
N ARG A 29 5.47 -8.68 -24.34
CA ARG A 29 5.38 -10.03 -23.82
C ARG A 29 5.12 -10.00 -22.31
N GLY A 30 5.80 -9.13 -21.58
CA GLY A 30 5.59 -8.94 -20.14
C GLY A 30 4.18 -8.48 -19.81
N LEU A 31 3.65 -7.52 -20.56
CA LEU A 31 2.28 -7.05 -20.44
C LEU A 31 1.27 -8.18 -20.66
N LYS A 32 1.44 -8.96 -21.73
CA LYS A 32 0.56 -10.11 -22.03
C LYS A 32 0.57 -11.16 -20.91
N GLN A 33 1.75 -11.45 -20.34
CA GLN A 33 1.85 -12.40 -19.23
C GLN A 33 1.23 -11.85 -17.95
N ALA A 34 1.41 -10.55 -17.67
CA ALA A 34 0.79 -9.90 -16.53
C ALA A 34 -0.75 -9.89 -16.65
N GLN A 35 -1.28 -9.63 -17.86
CA GLN A 35 -2.72 -9.73 -18.13
C GLN A 35 -3.26 -11.12 -17.83
N GLN A 36 -2.64 -12.18 -18.36
CA GLN A 36 -3.04 -13.56 -18.10
C GLN A 36 -3.01 -13.96 -16.63
N LEU A 37 -2.15 -13.31 -15.84
CA LEU A 37 -2.08 -13.53 -14.39
C LEU A 37 -3.24 -12.83 -13.66
N THR A 38 -3.67 -11.66 -14.13
CA THR A 38 -4.63 -10.78 -13.48
C THR A 38 -6.05 -10.91 -14.00
N GLU A 39 -6.28 -11.66 -15.09
CA GLU A 39 -7.61 -11.85 -15.72
C GLU A 39 -8.70 -12.38 -14.78
N VAL A 40 -8.32 -13.07 -13.72
CA VAL A 40 -9.24 -13.74 -12.78
C VAL A 40 -9.58 -12.84 -11.58
N ASP A 41 -8.89 -11.70 -11.43
CA ASP A 41 -8.97 -10.91 -10.19
C ASP A 41 -9.33 -9.45 -10.46
N SER A 42 -10.37 -8.99 -9.82
CA SER A 42 -10.96 -7.66 -10.01
C SER A 42 -10.15 -6.51 -9.38
N SER A 43 -9.17 -6.81 -8.52
CA SER A 43 -8.41 -5.79 -7.77
C SER A 43 -6.97 -5.68 -8.27
N CYS A 44 -6.78 -5.08 -9.44
CA CYS A 44 -5.47 -4.86 -10.04
C CYS A 44 -5.18 -3.38 -10.27
N LEU A 45 -4.01 -2.93 -9.80
CA LEU A 45 -3.48 -1.59 -10.03
C LEU A 45 -2.33 -1.66 -11.04
N TRP A 46 -2.47 -0.96 -12.17
CA TRP A 46 -1.49 -0.88 -13.23
C TRP A 46 -0.76 0.46 -13.21
N VAL A 47 0.56 0.44 -13.32
CA VAL A 47 1.42 1.61 -13.14
C VAL A 47 2.31 1.81 -14.37
N ASP A 48 2.34 3.03 -14.90
CA ASP A 48 3.18 3.48 -16.02
C ASP A 48 3.02 2.64 -17.30
N LEU A 49 1.77 2.35 -17.69
CA LEU A 49 1.49 1.65 -18.95
C LEU A 49 1.76 2.54 -20.16
N PRO A 50 2.21 1.94 -21.29
CA PRO A 50 2.45 2.68 -22.54
C PRO A 50 1.17 3.24 -23.15
N ASP A 51 0.06 2.49 -23.08
CA ASP A 51 -1.23 2.86 -23.61
C ASP A 51 -2.35 2.31 -22.70
N LYS A 52 -3.24 3.20 -22.25
CA LYS A 52 -4.35 2.83 -21.36
C LYS A 52 -5.43 2.01 -22.07
N ASP A 53 -5.50 2.12 -23.40
CA ASP A 53 -6.56 1.46 -24.20
C ASP A 53 -6.24 -0.02 -24.48
N GLN A 54 -5.01 -0.47 -24.23
CA GLN A 54 -4.62 -1.87 -24.46
C GLN A 54 -5.18 -2.87 -23.43
N ILE A 55 -5.64 -2.38 -22.27
CA ILE A 55 -6.12 -3.24 -21.17
C ILE A 55 -7.44 -2.67 -20.68
N GLN A 56 -8.54 -2.99 -21.36
CA GLN A 56 -9.87 -2.56 -20.94
C GLN A 56 -10.58 -3.67 -20.17
N THR A 57 -10.54 -3.58 -18.82
CA THR A 57 -11.53 -4.22 -17.97
C THR A 57 -12.07 -3.18 -16.98
N ALA A 58 -13.35 -3.20 -16.70
CA ALA A 58 -14.06 -2.18 -15.91
C ALA A 58 -13.59 -2.02 -14.46
N GLU A 59 -12.72 -2.90 -14.00
CA GLU A 59 -12.29 -3.00 -12.59
C GLU A 59 -10.78 -2.71 -12.37
N HIS A 60 -10.02 -2.43 -13.45
CA HIS A 60 -8.60 -2.13 -13.33
C HIS A 60 -8.36 -0.62 -13.16
N HIS A 61 -7.51 -0.27 -12.22
CA HIS A 61 -7.08 1.10 -12.01
C HIS A 61 -5.72 1.35 -12.67
N TYR A 62 -5.62 2.47 -13.41
CA TYR A 62 -4.41 2.88 -14.14
C TYR A 62 -3.89 4.18 -13.57
N ILE A 63 -2.61 4.21 -13.21
CA ILE A 63 -1.95 5.39 -12.66
C ILE A 63 -0.56 5.60 -13.26
N ASN A 64 -0.07 6.82 -13.15
CA ASN A 64 1.35 7.10 -13.29
C ASN A 64 2.06 6.94 -11.94
N SER A 65 3.34 6.56 -11.94
CA SER A 65 4.14 6.42 -10.72
C SER A 65 4.16 7.69 -9.86
N THR A 66 4.03 8.87 -10.45
CA THR A 66 3.89 10.15 -9.73
C THR A 66 2.65 10.25 -8.85
N GLN A 67 1.62 9.44 -9.13
CA GLN A 67 0.36 9.42 -8.38
C GLN A 67 0.35 8.36 -7.26
N ALA A 68 1.43 7.60 -7.09
CA ALA A 68 1.51 6.47 -6.16
C ALA A 68 1.08 6.82 -4.72
N ASN A 69 1.44 8.00 -4.24
CA ASN A 69 1.10 8.46 -2.89
C ASN A 69 -0.40 8.64 -2.66
N GLN A 70 -1.20 8.87 -3.72
CA GLN A 70 -2.65 9.00 -3.62
C GLN A 70 -3.35 7.65 -3.36
N TYR A 71 -2.62 6.55 -3.59
CA TYR A 71 -3.09 5.18 -3.39
C TYR A 71 -2.62 4.56 -2.07
N LEU A 72 -1.91 5.33 -1.24
CA LEU A 72 -1.59 4.92 0.12
C LEU A 72 -2.87 4.58 0.89
N GLY A 73 -2.87 3.46 1.60
CA GLY A 73 -4.04 2.98 2.34
C GLY A 73 -5.09 2.23 1.51
N THR A 74 -4.97 2.15 0.17
CA THR A 74 -5.81 1.25 -0.64
C THR A 74 -5.36 -0.21 -0.50
N SER A 75 -6.21 -1.14 -0.90
CA SER A 75 -5.93 -2.57 -0.87
C SER A 75 -6.06 -3.14 -2.28
N ASN A 76 -4.96 -3.69 -2.80
CA ASN A 76 -4.91 -4.28 -4.14
C ASN A 76 -4.40 -5.72 -4.02
N HIS A 77 -4.95 -6.64 -4.81
CA HIS A 77 -4.44 -8.01 -4.87
C HIS A 77 -3.24 -8.10 -5.81
N TYR A 78 -3.29 -7.38 -6.92
CA TYR A 78 -2.18 -7.24 -7.85
C TYR A 78 -1.78 -5.78 -8.00
N VAL A 79 -0.46 -5.54 -8.03
CA VAL A 79 0.11 -4.28 -8.49
C VAL A 79 1.07 -4.62 -9.63
N VAL A 80 0.77 -4.17 -10.84
CA VAL A 80 1.63 -4.34 -12.02
C VAL A 80 2.36 -3.04 -12.28
N TYR A 81 3.67 -3.04 -12.09
CA TYR A 81 4.53 -1.87 -12.29
C TYR A 81 5.38 -2.05 -13.54
N ASN A 82 5.24 -1.14 -14.50
CA ASN A 82 6.02 -1.16 -15.73
C ASN A 82 7.28 -0.27 -15.60
N ALA A 83 8.45 -0.90 -15.52
CA ALA A 83 9.74 -0.23 -15.37
C ALA A 83 10.52 -0.10 -16.70
N HIS A 84 9.89 -0.36 -17.85
CA HIS A 84 10.57 -0.23 -19.17
C HIS A 84 10.88 1.21 -19.54
N ARG A 85 10.10 2.17 -19.08
CA ARG A 85 10.23 3.59 -19.44
C ARG A 85 10.85 4.46 -18.36
N GLY A 86 11.11 3.89 -17.21
CA GLY A 86 11.68 4.56 -16.07
C GLY A 86 11.30 3.85 -14.77
N PHE A 87 12.09 4.03 -13.73
CA PHE A 87 11.89 3.34 -12.47
C PHE A 87 11.87 4.31 -11.29
N ASN A 88 10.69 4.48 -10.69
CA ASN A 88 10.52 5.26 -9.46
C ASN A 88 10.49 4.33 -8.25
N ALA A 89 11.62 4.21 -7.55
CA ALA A 89 11.74 3.36 -6.37
C ALA A 89 10.79 3.78 -5.23
N SER A 90 10.57 5.08 -5.03
CA SER A 90 9.65 5.59 -4.00
C SER A 90 8.21 5.21 -4.30
N ALA A 91 7.79 5.30 -5.57
CA ALA A 91 6.46 4.88 -6.00
C ALA A 91 6.27 3.37 -5.80
N LEU A 92 7.25 2.55 -6.20
CA LEU A 92 7.20 1.11 -6.00
C LEU A 92 7.09 0.75 -4.50
N CYS A 93 7.89 1.39 -3.65
CA CYS A 93 7.82 1.20 -2.19
C CYS A 93 6.44 1.59 -1.63
N ALA A 94 5.88 2.72 -2.06
CA ALA A 94 4.55 3.15 -1.65
C ALA A 94 3.47 2.12 -2.03
N LEU A 95 3.49 1.66 -3.28
CA LEU A 95 2.50 0.74 -3.83
C LEU A 95 2.66 -0.70 -3.33
N SER A 96 3.89 -1.17 -3.07
CA SER A 96 4.12 -2.49 -2.48
C SER A 96 3.39 -2.67 -1.14
N GLY A 97 3.25 -1.59 -0.39
CA GLY A 97 2.50 -1.58 0.86
C GLY A 97 0.98 -1.68 0.69
N THR A 98 0.44 -1.45 -0.49
CA THR A 98 -1.00 -1.57 -0.79
C THR A 98 -1.42 -3.00 -1.12
N ILE A 99 -0.46 -3.91 -1.33
CA ILE A 99 -0.74 -5.30 -1.69
C ILE A 99 -1.30 -6.06 -0.49
N THR A 100 -2.41 -6.73 -0.68
CA THR A 100 -3.06 -7.55 0.35
C THR A 100 -2.26 -8.83 0.66
N GLY A 101 -2.58 -9.51 1.75
CA GLY A 101 -2.02 -10.83 2.03
C GLY A 101 -2.44 -11.83 0.94
N GLY A 102 -1.49 -12.57 0.38
CA GLY A 102 -1.72 -13.45 -0.78
C GLY A 102 -1.59 -12.75 -2.14
N GLY A 103 -1.40 -11.42 -2.15
CA GLY A 103 -1.27 -10.66 -3.39
C GLY A 103 0.14 -10.66 -3.98
N VAL A 104 0.27 -10.12 -5.19
CA VAL A 104 1.50 -10.13 -5.98
C VAL A 104 1.87 -8.74 -6.49
N LEU A 105 3.14 -8.38 -6.31
CA LEU A 105 3.78 -7.31 -7.04
C LEU A 105 4.35 -7.88 -8.33
N VAL A 106 3.82 -7.49 -9.48
CA VAL A 106 4.37 -7.85 -10.79
C VAL A 106 5.22 -6.67 -11.29
N LEU A 107 6.49 -6.93 -11.53
CA LEU A 107 7.43 -5.92 -12.04
C LEU A 107 7.84 -6.28 -13.47
N LEU A 108 7.46 -5.43 -14.43
CA LEU A 108 7.87 -5.56 -15.82
C LEU A 108 9.19 -4.81 -16.01
N THR A 109 10.23 -5.51 -16.45
CA THR A 109 11.55 -4.92 -16.65
C THR A 109 12.15 -5.32 -17.99
N PRO A 110 13.06 -4.53 -18.55
CA PRO A 110 14.00 -5.02 -19.55
C PRO A 110 14.77 -6.24 -19.02
N ALA A 111 15.49 -6.93 -19.92
CA ALA A 111 16.34 -8.04 -19.50
C ALA A 111 17.29 -7.61 -18.37
N THR A 112 17.39 -8.42 -17.31
CA THR A 112 18.14 -8.08 -16.08
C THR A 112 19.60 -7.73 -16.37
N SER A 113 20.22 -8.36 -17.39
CA SER A 113 21.61 -8.10 -17.82
C SER A 113 21.84 -6.66 -18.30
N HIS A 114 20.80 -5.96 -18.78
CA HIS A 114 20.91 -4.65 -19.39
C HIS A 114 20.12 -3.57 -18.69
N TRP A 115 19.17 -3.91 -17.81
CA TRP A 115 18.25 -2.95 -17.23
C TRP A 115 18.96 -1.80 -16.51
N HIS A 116 20.06 -2.05 -15.80
CA HIS A 116 20.83 -1.03 -15.11
C HIS A 116 21.55 -0.02 -16.04
N ASN A 117 21.63 -0.35 -17.33
CA ASN A 117 22.19 0.53 -18.39
C ASN A 117 21.09 1.14 -19.28
N ASN A 118 19.83 0.82 -19.04
CA ASN A 118 18.75 1.35 -19.83
C ASN A 118 18.44 2.81 -19.43
N PHE A 119 17.98 3.55 -20.42
CA PHE A 119 17.53 4.91 -20.22
C PHE A 119 16.39 4.96 -19.20
N ASP A 120 16.54 5.81 -18.20
CA ASP A 120 15.49 6.10 -17.21
C ASP A 120 15.02 7.54 -17.39
N SER A 121 13.80 7.71 -17.89
CA SER A 121 13.20 9.04 -18.11
C SER A 121 13.10 9.87 -16.83
N GLN A 122 13.07 9.24 -15.66
CA GLN A 122 13.02 9.93 -14.37
C GLN A 122 14.35 10.58 -13.99
N LEU A 123 15.47 10.09 -14.51
CA LEU A 123 16.78 10.69 -14.31
C LEU A 123 16.95 12.00 -15.11
N GLN A 124 16.15 12.23 -16.15
CA GLN A 124 16.15 13.51 -16.89
C GLN A 124 15.79 14.70 -15.99
N ALA A 125 14.95 14.50 -14.99
CA ALA A 125 14.58 15.56 -14.05
C ALA A 125 15.77 16.11 -13.25
N TYR A 126 16.87 15.35 -13.18
CA TYR A 126 18.12 15.75 -12.52
C TYR A 126 19.19 16.27 -13.50
N GLY A 127 18.80 16.62 -14.72
CA GLY A 127 19.71 17.17 -15.72
C GLY A 127 20.65 16.15 -16.40
N GLN A 128 20.43 14.86 -16.21
CA GLN A 128 21.17 13.81 -16.88
C GLN A 128 20.65 13.62 -18.31
N LEU A 129 21.37 14.16 -19.28
CA LEU A 129 21.03 14.09 -20.72
C LEU A 129 21.55 12.83 -21.41
N ALA A 130 22.33 11.99 -20.73
CA ALA A 130 22.97 10.84 -21.37
C ALA A 130 22.02 9.63 -21.45
N PRO A 131 21.85 9.04 -22.65
CA PRO A 131 21.02 7.84 -22.84
C PRO A 131 21.52 6.59 -22.10
N SER A 132 22.71 6.62 -21.51
CA SER A 132 23.42 5.49 -20.90
C SER A 132 23.88 5.74 -19.46
N ALA A 133 23.05 6.38 -18.66
CA ALA A 133 23.38 6.54 -17.25
C ALA A 133 23.27 5.17 -16.54
N HIS A 134 24.40 4.65 -16.06
CA HIS A 134 24.44 3.42 -15.29
C HIS A 134 23.75 3.60 -13.92
N SER A 135 22.71 2.79 -13.64
CA SER A 135 22.03 2.82 -12.36
C SER A 135 22.63 1.80 -11.38
N TYR A 136 23.50 2.25 -10.50
CA TYR A 136 24.06 1.44 -9.41
C TYR A 136 22.98 0.94 -8.45
N PHE A 137 21.89 1.71 -8.28
CA PHE A 137 20.75 1.30 -7.46
C PHE A 137 20.05 0.06 -8.05
N ILE A 138 19.73 0.06 -9.34
CA ILE A 138 19.10 -1.09 -10.02
C ILE A 138 20.01 -2.31 -9.93
N GLN A 139 21.32 -2.14 -10.19
CA GLN A 139 22.28 -3.22 -10.11
C GLN A 139 22.38 -3.82 -8.69
N TRP A 140 22.42 -2.96 -7.67
CA TRP A 140 22.45 -3.39 -6.28
C TRP A 140 21.13 -4.11 -5.91
N TRP A 141 19.99 -3.55 -6.31
CA TRP A 141 18.68 -4.11 -5.99
C TRP A 141 18.46 -5.48 -6.65
N GLN A 142 18.86 -5.66 -7.91
CA GLN A 142 18.83 -6.96 -8.60
C GLN A 142 19.61 -8.04 -7.84
N LYS A 143 20.76 -7.71 -7.25
CA LYS A 143 21.53 -8.66 -6.42
C LYS A 143 20.74 -9.12 -5.19
N GLN A 144 19.87 -8.27 -4.64
CA GLN A 144 19.04 -8.64 -3.49
C GLN A 144 17.95 -9.66 -3.87
N TRP A 145 17.47 -9.65 -5.11
CA TRP A 145 16.43 -10.60 -5.55
C TRP A 145 16.90 -12.05 -5.49
N GLN A 146 18.12 -12.33 -5.85
CA GLN A 146 18.69 -13.67 -5.90
C GLN A 146 18.67 -14.39 -4.55
N HIS A 147 18.61 -13.65 -3.47
CA HIS A 147 18.62 -14.17 -2.11
C HIS A 147 17.27 -14.08 -1.40
N HIS A 148 16.25 -13.51 -2.06
CA HIS A 148 14.96 -13.27 -1.42
C HIS A 148 13.92 -14.31 -1.82
N ARG A 149 13.45 -15.09 -0.84
CA ARG A 149 12.55 -16.25 -1.03
C ARG A 149 11.17 -15.91 -1.62
N ALA A 150 10.75 -14.66 -1.57
CA ALA A 150 9.46 -14.21 -2.08
C ALA A 150 9.56 -13.53 -3.46
N VAL A 151 10.73 -13.56 -4.11
CA VAL A 151 10.97 -12.97 -5.42
C VAL A 151 11.18 -14.07 -6.46
N TYR A 152 10.43 -13.99 -7.54
CA TYR A 152 10.52 -14.87 -8.69
C TYR A 152 10.89 -14.03 -9.91
N VAL A 153 11.85 -14.50 -10.70
CA VAL A 153 12.29 -13.83 -11.93
C VAL A 153 12.06 -14.74 -13.12
N LEU A 154 11.25 -14.28 -14.07
CA LEU A 154 11.04 -14.97 -15.34
C LEU A 154 11.77 -14.22 -16.45
N HIS A 155 12.67 -14.91 -17.13
CA HIS A 155 13.43 -14.38 -18.25
C HIS A 155 12.81 -14.72 -19.61
N ASN A 156 13.23 -14.01 -20.65
CA ASN A 156 12.72 -14.21 -22.02
C ASN A 156 13.04 -15.59 -22.59
N ASN A 157 14.15 -16.20 -22.17
CA ASN A 157 14.58 -17.54 -22.59
C ASN A 157 13.90 -18.60 -21.73
N GLU A 158 13.26 -19.58 -22.39
CA GLU A 158 12.46 -20.63 -21.75
C GLU A 158 13.24 -21.57 -20.82
N GLN A 159 14.56 -21.45 -20.78
CA GLN A 159 15.46 -22.35 -20.05
C GLN A 159 15.96 -21.82 -18.69
N GLU A 160 15.78 -20.55 -18.39
CA GLU A 160 16.24 -19.96 -17.12
C GLU A 160 15.07 -19.43 -16.31
N VAL A 161 14.52 -20.27 -15.45
CA VAL A 161 13.65 -19.84 -14.36
C VAL A 161 14.48 -19.91 -13.09
N GLU A 162 15.03 -18.77 -12.65
CA GLU A 162 15.55 -18.66 -11.28
C GLU A 162 14.36 -18.66 -10.32
N ILE A 163 13.89 -19.83 -9.98
CA ILE A 163 12.93 -20.00 -8.89
C ILE A 163 13.76 -20.09 -7.62
N ALA A 164 13.78 -19.00 -6.86
CA ALA A 164 14.23 -19.12 -5.47
C ALA A 164 13.36 -20.18 -4.80
N LEU A 165 14.00 -21.23 -4.24
CA LEU A 165 13.31 -22.34 -3.57
C LEU A 165 12.49 -21.75 -2.42
N TRP A 166 11.21 -21.53 -2.69
CA TRP A 166 10.26 -21.04 -1.69
C TRP A 166 10.11 -22.13 -0.61
N GLN A 167 10.54 -21.83 0.59
CA GLN A 167 10.19 -22.63 1.75
C GLN A 167 8.88 -22.09 2.33
N PRO A 168 7.91 -22.94 2.62
CA PRO A 168 6.66 -22.48 3.21
C PRO A 168 6.96 -21.74 4.50
N LEU A 169 6.57 -20.47 4.54
CA LEU A 169 6.53 -19.68 5.77
C LEU A 169 5.47 -20.31 6.70
N PRO A 170 5.57 -20.16 8.03
CA PRO A 170 4.64 -20.77 8.94
C PRO A 170 3.21 -20.42 8.55
N LYS A 171 2.33 -21.44 8.57
CA LYS A 171 0.91 -21.24 8.31
C LYS A 171 0.36 -20.15 9.23
N ARG A 172 -0.52 -19.32 8.69
CA ARG A 172 -1.30 -18.38 9.49
C ARG A 172 -2.01 -19.17 10.59
N PRO A 173 -1.99 -18.73 11.85
CA PRO A 173 -2.74 -19.41 12.91
C PRO A 173 -4.21 -19.57 12.49
N GLU A 174 -4.72 -20.80 12.50
CA GLU A 174 -6.13 -21.08 12.23
C GLU A 174 -6.97 -20.36 13.29
N GLY A 175 -8.03 -19.66 12.88
CA GLY A 175 -8.95 -19.00 13.80
C GLY A 175 -8.79 -17.48 13.96
N LEU A 176 -7.86 -16.83 13.28
CA LEU A 176 -7.89 -15.37 13.19
C LEU A 176 -9.06 -14.93 12.31
N GLN A 177 -10.21 -14.73 12.95
CA GLN A 177 -11.31 -14.02 12.29
C GLN A 177 -10.83 -12.60 12.00
N LEU A 178 -10.72 -12.27 10.72
CA LEU A 178 -10.22 -10.97 10.20
C LEU A 178 -11.03 -9.74 10.68
N LEU A 179 -12.11 -9.95 11.41
CA LEU A 179 -13.07 -8.94 11.86
C LEU A 179 -13.06 -8.71 13.39
N GLN A 180 -12.06 -9.23 14.12
CA GLN A 180 -11.94 -8.99 15.56
C GLN A 180 -10.62 -8.28 15.87
N ALA A 181 -10.70 -7.29 16.75
CA ALA A 181 -9.52 -6.59 17.25
C ALA A 181 -8.63 -7.55 18.07
N THR A 182 -7.31 -7.51 17.83
CA THR A 182 -6.35 -8.23 18.65
C THR A 182 -6.34 -7.69 20.08
N ARG A 183 -5.72 -8.41 21.03
CA ARG A 183 -5.58 -7.93 22.42
C ARG A 183 -4.88 -6.58 22.51
N GLU A 184 -3.82 -6.37 21.70
CA GLU A 184 -3.10 -5.10 21.62
C GLU A 184 -4.00 -3.98 21.10
N GLN A 185 -4.75 -4.24 20.02
CA GLN A 185 -5.70 -3.28 19.45
C GLN A 185 -6.83 -2.97 20.43
N GLN A 186 -7.35 -3.96 21.16
CA GLN A 186 -8.36 -3.77 22.21
C GLN A 186 -7.84 -2.87 23.33
N HIS A 187 -6.59 -3.05 23.75
CA HIS A 187 -5.95 -2.18 24.74
C HIS A 187 -5.87 -0.74 24.25
N VAL A 188 -5.42 -0.51 23.01
CA VAL A 188 -5.38 0.82 22.38
C VAL A 188 -6.78 1.44 22.35
N ILE A 189 -7.80 0.69 21.89
CA ILE A 189 -9.18 1.17 21.83
C ILE A 189 -9.69 1.56 23.21
N THR A 190 -9.50 0.72 24.22
CA THR A 190 -9.96 1.00 25.60
C THR A 190 -9.29 2.26 26.15
N THR A 191 -7.98 2.42 25.93
CA THR A 191 -7.23 3.61 26.36
C THR A 191 -7.78 4.88 25.71
N LEU A 192 -8.02 4.86 24.39
CA LEU A 192 -8.52 6.01 23.64
C LEU A 192 -9.97 6.34 23.97
N VAL A 193 -10.84 5.34 24.20
CA VAL A 193 -12.22 5.55 24.67
C VAL A 193 -12.21 6.17 26.06
N THR A 194 -11.33 5.74 26.95
CA THR A 194 -11.19 6.33 28.29
C THR A 194 -10.77 7.80 28.20
N ALA A 195 -9.75 8.09 27.37
CA ALA A 195 -9.29 9.46 27.15
C ALA A 195 -10.39 10.36 26.56
N TYR A 196 -11.18 9.82 25.62
CA TYR A 196 -12.33 10.54 25.04
C TYR A 196 -13.39 10.84 26.09
N ASN A 197 -13.77 9.86 26.93
CA ASN A 197 -14.77 10.03 27.97
C ASN A 197 -14.32 10.99 29.07
N GLN A 198 -13.02 11.07 29.34
CA GLN A 198 -12.44 12.00 30.32
C GLN A 198 -12.15 13.39 29.75
N GLN A 199 -12.44 13.64 28.47
CA GLN A 199 -12.07 14.88 27.76
C GLN A 199 -10.59 15.26 27.91
N SER A 200 -9.73 14.27 27.90
CA SER A 200 -8.29 14.48 28.07
C SER A 200 -7.72 15.30 26.92
N ALA A 201 -7.07 16.40 27.25
CA ALA A 201 -6.31 17.19 26.24
C ALA A 201 -4.96 16.49 25.99
N MET A 202 -4.93 15.52 25.07
CA MET A 202 -3.76 14.68 24.81
C MET A 202 -3.59 14.39 23.33
N VAL A 203 -2.36 14.12 22.95
CA VAL A 203 -2.00 13.60 21.63
C VAL A 203 -1.54 12.15 21.80
N PHE A 204 -2.20 11.23 21.12
CA PHE A 204 -1.79 9.83 21.05
C PHE A 204 -1.16 9.55 19.69
N THR A 205 -0.10 8.76 19.68
CA THR A 205 0.51 8.23 18.47
C THR A 205 0.31 6.72 18.41
N ILE A 206 -0.19 6.23 17.28
CA ILE A 206 -0.27 4.80 16.98
C ILE A 206 0.78 4.52 15.92
N ASP A 207 1.90 3.94 16.34
CA ASP A 207 2.98 3.55 15.46
C ASP A 207 3.03 2.03 15.34
N ALA A 208 2.98 1.53 14.11
CA ALA A 208 3.15 0.12 13.81
C ALA A 208 3.49 -0.05 12.33
N HIS A 209 4.19 -1.13 12.02
CA HIS A 209 4.50 -1.47 10.64
C HIS A 209 3.25 -1.54 9.77
N ARG A 210 3.44 -1.28 8.48
CA ARG A 210 2.37 -1.35 7.49
C ARG A 210 1.71 -2.73 7.48
N GLY A 211 0.37 -2.77 7.35
CA GLY A 211 -0.39 -4.02 7.37
C GLY A 211 -0.68 -4.58 8.77
N ARG A 212 -0.33 -3.88 9.85
CA ARG A 212 -0.65 -4.28 11.24
C ARG A 212 -2.06 -3.89 11.70
N GLY A 213 -2.87 -3.34 10.81
CA GLY A 213 -4.27 -3.05 11.09
C GLY A 213 -4.51 -1.76 11.87
N LYS A 214 -3.65 -0.74 11.73
CA LYS A 214 -3.84 0.59 12.35
C LYS A 214 -5.20 1.20 11.98
N SER A 215 -5.48 1.34 10.69
CA SER A 215 -6.75 1.91 10.21
C SER A 215 -7.97 1.07 10.63
N ALA A 216 -7.82 -0.27 10.71
CA ALA A 216 -8.87 -1.13 11.25
C ALA A 216 -9.09 -0.89 12.76
N CYS A 217 -8.02 -0.68 13.53
CA CYS A 217 -8.10 -0.33 14.95
C CYS A 217 -8.85 0.99 15.15
N LEU A 218 -8.58 1.98 14.30
CA LEU A 218 -9.28 3.28 14.34
C LEU A 218 -10.77 3.14 13.99
N GLY A 219 -11.14 2.24 13.07
CA GLY A 219 -12.54 1.94 12.78
C GLY A 219 -13.27 1.30 13.96
N TRP A 220 -12.65 0.35 14.66
CA TRP A 220 -13.22 -0.21 15.91
C TRP A 220 -13.28 0.83 17.01
N LEU A 221 -12.34 1.77 17.10
CA LEU A 221 -12.42 2.91 18.03
C LEU A 221 -13.67 3.77 17.75
N ILE A 222 -13.90 4.13 16.49
CA ILE A 222 -15.09 4.90 16.07
C ILE A 222 -16.36 4.12 16.45
N LYS A 223 -16.39 2.81 16.19
CA LYS A 223 -17.50 1.94 16.60
C LYS A 223 -17.71 1.92 18.11
N ALA A 224 -16.64 1.88 18.90
CA ALA A 224 -16.71 1.83 20.36
C ALA A 224 -17.19 3.16 20.97
N ILE A 225 -16.82 4.31 20.38
CA ILE A 225 -17.33 5.64 20.79
C ILE A 225 -18.82 5.77 20.42
N GLY A 226 -19.25 5.18 19.30
CA GLY A 226 -20.65 5.18 18.87
C GLY A 226 -21.13 6.52 18.31
N ASN A 227 -22.46 6.61 18.12
CA ASN A 227 -23.11 7.84 17.62
C ASN A 227 -23.42 8.83 18.74
N GLU A 228 -23.48 8.38 19.98
CA GLU A 228 -23.71 9.26 21.13
C GLU A 228 -22.42 9.96 21.54
N THR A 229 -22.08 10.96 20.76
CA THR A 229 -20.86 11.76 20.95
C THR A 229 -21.09 12.81 22.04
N ILE A 230 -21.10 12.37 23.30
CA ILE A 230 -21.33 13.24 24.49
C ILE A 230 -20.37 14.45 24.49
N HIS A 231 -19.16 14.27 23.96
CA HIS A 231 -18.11 15.29 23.95
C HIS A 231 -17.87 15.94 22.59
N GLY A 232 -18.71 15.64 21.60
CA GLY A 232 -18.59 16.11 20.23
C GLY A 232 -18.20 15.02 19.23
N PRO A 233 -18.30 15.30 17.93
CA PRO A 233 -18.09 14.29 16.89
C PRO A 233 -16.64 13.82 16.84
N VAL A 234 -16.44 12.60 16.34
CA VAL A 234 -15.14 12.09 15.91
C VAL A 234 -14.92 12.53 14.47
N LEU A 235 -13.89 13.32 14.23
CA LEU A 235 -13.49 13.75 12.90
C LEU A 235 -12.31 12.92 12.42
N VAL A 236 -12.30 12.56 11.15
CA VAL A 236 -11.23 11.77 10.54
C VAL A 236 -10.65 12.53 9.37
N THR A 237 -9.32 12.55 9.28
CA THR A 237 -8.59 12.99 8.09
C THR A 237 -7.56 11.95 7.68
N ALA A 238 -7.31 11.86 6.37
CA ALA A 238 -6.34 10.96 5.75
C ALA A 238 -5.89 11.59 4.43
N PRO A 239 -4.82 11.10 3.79
CA PRO A 239 -4.36 11.60 2.49
C PRO A 239 -5.44 11.55 1.40
N SER A 240 -6.33 10.56 1.46
CA SER A 240 -7.50 10.47 0.58
C SER A 240 -8.66 9.73 1.26
N LYS A 241 -9.90 10.02 0.84
CA LYS A 241 -11.08 9.28 1.31
C LYS A 241 -11.01 7.77 0.97
N ARG A 242 -10.32 7.41 -0.12
CA ARG A 242 -10.11 6.02 -0.53
C ARG A 242 -9.25 5.23 0.46
N ALA A 243 -8.34 5.89 1.16
CA ALA A 243 -7.47 5.25 2.17
C ALA A 243 -8.24 4.71 3.38
N LEU A 244 -9.49 5.13 3.57
CA LEU A 244 -10.31 4.76 4.73
C LEU A 244 -10.98 3.38 4.62
N GLY A 245 -10.75 2.60 3.56
CA GLY A 245 -11.47 1.33 3.30
C GLY A 245 -11.51 0.37 4.49
N SER A 246 -10.37 0.08 5.12
CA SER A 246 -10.29 -0.79 6.30
C SER A 246 -10.97 -0.18 7.52
N MET A 247 -10.91 1.13 7.68
CA MET A 247 -11.58 1.86 8.77
C MET A 247 -13.10 1.80 8.61
N VAL A 248 -13.62 1.99 7.38
CA VAL A 248 -15.05 1.88 7.06
C VAL A 248 -15.57 0.48 7.38
N GLN A 249 -14.85 -0.55 6.97
CA GLN A 249 -15.24 -1.94 7.23
C GLN A 249 -15.37 -2.25 8.73
N THR A 250 -14.44 -1.77 9.54
CA THR A 250 -14.40 -2.06 10.98
C THR A 250 -15.27 -1.13 11.81
N ALA A 251 -15.55 0.08 11.34
CA ALA A 251 -16.53 0.98 11.92
C ALA A 251 -17.97 0.44 11.78
N ALA A 252 -18.18 -0.52 10.88
CA ALA A 252 -19.47 -1.17 10.60
C ALA A 252 -20.56 -0.17 10.18
N SER A 253 -21.65 -0.04 10.95
CA SER A 253 -22.76 0.88 10.65
C SER A 253 -22.49 2.34 11.00
N GLN A 254 -21.34 2.65 11.61
CA GLN A 254 -20.99 4.02 11.98
C GLN A 254 -20.51 4.81 10.77
N SER A 255 -21.06 5.99 10.56
CA SER A 255 -20.59 6.88 9.49
C SER A 255 -19.26 7.51 9.87
N ILE A 256 -18.26 7.45 8.97
CA ILE A 256 -16.99 8.13 9.17
C ILE A 256 -17.15 9.60 8.74
N ASN A 257 -16.99 10.50 9.70
CA ASN A 257 -17.02 11.94 9.45
C ASN A 257 -15.66 12.42 8.91
N PHE A 258 -15.46 12.22 7.61
CA PHE A 258 -14.22 12.56 6.91
C PHE A 258 -14.16 14.06 6.55
N HIS A 259 -13.06 14.69 6.90
CA HIS A 259 -12.70 16.03 6.46
C HIS A 259 -11.32 16.03 5.81
N ALA A 260 -11.18 16.73 4.70
CA ALA A 260 -9.86 17.02 4.15
C ALA A 260 -9.06 17.85 5.16
N LEU A 261 -7.74 17.64 5.22
CA LEU A 261 -6.89 18.33 6.20
C LEU A 261 -7.00 19.86 6.13
N ASP A 262 -7.04 20.40 4.92
CA ASP A 262 -7.21 21.84 4.70
C ASP A 262 -8.53 22.36 5.26
N ALA A 263 -9.61 21.58 5.13
CA ALA A 263 -10.90 21.92 5.71
C ALA A 263 -10.84 21.93 7.25
N LEU A 264 -10.19 20.95 7.87
CA LEU A 264 -9.99 20.94 9.33
C LEU A 264 -9.21 22.13 9.82
N LEU A 265 -8.16 22.54 9.10
CA LEU A 265 -7.30 23.66 9.49
C LEU A 265 -7.96 25.03 9.27
N ASN A 266 -8.82 25.17 8.26
CA ASN A 266 -9.46 26.44 7.89
C ASN A 266 -10.80 26.64 8.61
N ILE A 267 -11.68 25.61 8.59
CA ILE A 267 -13.05 25.70 9.15
C ILE A 267 -13.03 25.47 10.67
N ARG A 268 -12.13 24.60 11.14
CA ARG A 268 -11.96 24.24 12.57
C ARG A 268 -13.27 23.80 13.22
N PRO A 269 -13.98 22.80 12.68
CA PRO A 269 -15.22 22.34 13.26
C PRO A 269 -14.98 21.79 14.68
N LYS A 270 -15.95 21.93 15.57
CA LYS A 270 -15.86 21.36 16.93
C LYS A 270 -15.75 19.83 16.83
N ALA A 271 -14.88 19.24 17.66
CA ALA A 271 -14.66 17.81 17.72
C ALA A 271 -14.35 17.35 19.14
N GLY A 272 -14.84 16.17 19.51
CA GLY A 272 -14.43 15.50 20.72
C GLY A 272 -13.12 14.72 20.52
N LEU A 273 -12.89 14.26 19.29
CA LEU A 273 -11.68 13.54 18.88
C LEU A 273 -11.36 13.85 17.42
N VAL A 274 -10.09 14.07 17.11
CA VAL A 274 -9.59 14.13 15.72
C VAL A 274 -8.64 12.96 15.48
N ILE A 275 -8.89 12.20 14.43
CA ILE A 275 -8.06 11.08 13.97
C ILE A 275 -7.36 11.51 12.67
N VAL A 276 -6.03 11.41 12.66
CA VAL A 276 -5.20 11.63 11.47
C VAL A 276 -4.59 10.28 11.07
N ASP A 277 -5.16 9.64 10.07
CA ASP A 277 -4.59 8.40 9.53
C ASP A 277 -3.50 8.70 8.51
N GLU A 278 -2.42 7.89 8.48
CA GLU A 278 -1.19 8.14 7.70
C GLU A 278 -0.57 9.54 8.02
N ALA A 279 -0.46 9.86 9.29
CA ALA A 279 0.02 11.17 9.77
C ALA A 279 1.44 11.52 9.28
N ALA A 280 2.28 10.53 9.00
CA ALA A 280 3.62 10.74 8.42
C ALA A 280 3.59 11.39 7.02
N ALA A 281 2.47 11.28 6.29
CA ALA A 281 2.30 11.95 5.01
C ALA A 281 1.92 13.44 5.15
N VAL A 282 1.62 13.92 6.37
CA VAL A 282 1.19 15.29 6.64
C VAL A 282 2.39 16.16 7.04
N PRO A 283 2.57 17.36 6.46
CA PRO A 283 3.62 18.27 6.89
C PRO A 283 3.55 18.59 8.38
N LEU A 284 4.69 18.54 9.09
CA LEU A 284 4.77 18.74 10.53
C LEU A 284 4.14 20.08 10.98
N SER A 285 4.30 21.14 10.21
CA SER A 285 3.72 22.45 10.51
C SER A 285 2.18 22.43 10.55
N GLN A 286 1.55 21.57 9.75
CA GLN A 286 0.10 21.38 9.72
C GLN A 286 -0.36 20.51 10.89
N LEU A 287 0.37 19.45 11.23
CA LEU A 287 0.10 18.64 12.42
C LEU A 287 0.16 19.47 13.69
N ILE A 288 1.18 20.34 13.83
CA ILE A 288 1.31 21.24 14.98
C ILE A 288 0.10 22.18 15.10
N LYS A 289 -0.39 22.75 13.99
CA LYS A 289 -1.58 23.61 13.98
C LYS A 289 -2.82 22.83 14.44
N LEU A 290 -2.98 21.61 13.98
CA LEU A 290 -4.10 20.75 14.33
C LEU A 290 -4.08 20.38 15.81
N VAL A 291 -2.95 19.91 16.33
CA VAL A 291 -2.77 19.53 17.74
C VAL A 291 -2.96 20.76 18.68
N LYS A 292 -2.54 21.95 18.29
CA LYS A 292 -2.76 23.17 19.09
C LYS A 292 -4.23 23.59 19.16
N HIS A 293 -5.04 23.15 18.19
CA HIS A 293 -6.45 23.56 18.13
C HIS A 293 -7.38 22.55 18.80
N TYR A 294 -7.14 21.25 18.60
CA TYR A 294 -8.00 20.18 19.12
C TYR A 294 -7.44 19.57 20.40
N GLY A 295 -8.31 19.37 21.39
CA GLY A 295 -7.91 18.84 22.70
C GLY A 295 -7.42 17.40 22.62
N LEU A 296 -8.16 16.52 21.92
CA LEU A 296 -7.80 15.11 21.78
C LEU A 296 -7.52 14.77 20.32
N VAL A 297 -6.29 14.32 20.04
CA VAL A 297 -5.83 13.98 18.69
C VAL A 297 -5.15 12.63 18.69
N VAL A 298 -5.49 11.79 17.71
CA VAL A 298 -4.82 10.50 17.43
C VAL A 298 -4.11 10.59 16.10
N LEU A 299 -2.80 10.39 16.10
CA LEU A 299 -1.93 10.34 14.92
C LEU A 299 -1.56 8.89 14.65
N SER A 300 -1.92 8.35 13.49
CA SER A 300 -1.58 6.98 13.07
C SER A 300 -0.53 7.01 11.96
N SER A 301 0.55 6.27 12.10
CA SER A 301 1.62 6.20 11.11
C SER A 301 2.21 4.80 10.95
#